data_4c03c05d3333ae9983085ae7c84c0cc4
#
_entry.id   4c03c05d3333ae9983085ae7c84c0cc4
#
_cell.length_a   1.000
_cell.length_b   1.000
_cell.length_c   1.000
_cell.angle_alpha   90.00
_cell.angle_beta   90.00
_cell.angle_gamma   90.00
#
_symmetry.space_group_name_H-M   'P 1'
#
loop_
_entity.id
_entity.type
_entity.pdbx_description
1 polymer ?
#
loop_
_entity_poly.entity_id
_entity_poly.type
_entity_poly.pdbx_seq_one_letter_code
_entity_poly.pdbx_strand_id
1 'polypeptide(L)'
;MNTSTGQKNRWWYILLAALILVAGVLLFYYGYYIRTPKYAVMDAADAAREHNLTRFERRVDIDTLVQDGFDDVFRDSANAGTSMPAALMYAMRPIFIQALSHALRSQVEQKNSAPIISIPLVTNEKDAPPSNYEVTDIQTLTSEDTDAEVLVRLREINRDRYIPLHLLLVKDSTGFWRIKRLQNAAEVYDAYRQISGATLLPAAPAPEK
;
A
#
# COMPACT_ATOMS: atom_id res chain seq x y z
N MET A 1 5.37 69.97 -4.23
CA MET A 1 3.95 69.63 -4.13
C MET A 1 3.73 68.17 -4.50
N ASN A 2 3.09 67.48 -3.67
CA ASN A 2 2.95 66.04 -3.49
C ASN A 2 2.55 65.23 -4.76
N THR A 3 3.36 64.21 -5.08
CA THR A 3 2.99 63.13 -6.00
C THR A 3 3.37 61.77 -5.42
N SER A 4 3.11 61.51 -4.13
CA SER A 4 3.49 60.22 -3.49
C SER A 4 2.35 59.29 -3.14
N THR A 5 1.10 59.61 -3.46
CA THR A 5 -0.08 58.82 -3.09
C THR A 5 -0.38 57.65 -4.05
N GLY A 6 0.05 57.69 -5.29
CA GLY A 6 -0.22 56.64 -6.29
C GLY A 6 0.60 55.34 -6.11
N GLN A 7 1.76 55.44 -5.49
CA GLN A 7 2.69 54.30 -5.39
C GLN A 7 2.33 53.33 -4.24
N LYS A 8 1.78 53.85 -3.12
CA LYS A 8 1.33 53.01 -2.00
C LYS A 8 0.15 52.10 -2.37
N ASN A 9 -0.77 52.60 -3.23
CA ASN A 9 -1.93 51.79 -3.61
C ASN A 9 -1.58 50.62 -4.55
N ARG A 10 -0.56 50.76 -5.41
CA ARG A 10 -0.15 49.68 -6.31
C ARG A 10 0.44 48.47 -5.54
N TRP A 11 1.19 48.70 -4.47
CA TRP A 11 1.72 47.64 -3.62
C TRP A 11 0.64 46.86 -2.90
N TRP A 12 -0.40 47.54 -2.47
CA TRP A 12 -1.55 46.91 -1.83
C TRP A 12 -2.29 45.94 -2.78
N TYR A 13 -2.47 46.33 -4.04
CA TYR A 13 -3.09 45.48 -5.05
C TYR A 13 -2.21 44.27 -5.38
N ILE A 14 -0.91 44.42 -5.40
CA ILE A 14 0.03 43.31 -5.62
C ILE A 14 -0.03 42.31 -4.44
N LEU A 15 -0.06 42.79 -3.20
CA LEU A 15 -0.21 41.95 -2.02
C LEU A 15 -1.55 41.24 -2.01
N LEU A 16 -2.64 41.90 -2.36
CA LEU A 16 -3.94 41.30 -2.46
C LEU A 16 -3.99 40.21 -3.54
N ALA A 17 -3.44 40.47 -4.70
CA ALA A 17 -3.35 39.50 -5.77
C ALA A 17 -2.52 38.27 -5.36
N ALA A 18 -1.38 38.47 -4.70
CA ALA A 18 -0.55 37.40 -4.15
C ALA A 18 -1.33 36.56 -3.12
N LEU A 19 -2.06 37.20 -2.21
CA LEU A 19 -2.89 36.52 -1.21
C LEU A 19 -3.98 35.66 -1.86
N ILE A 20 -4.68 36.18 -2.87
CA ILE A 20 -5.71 35.44 -3.62
C ILE A 20 -5.09 34.24 -4.35
N LEU A 21 -3.91 34.42 -4.96
CA LEU A 21 -3.20 33.33 -5.63
C LEU A 21 -2.81 32.21 -4.65
N VAL A 22 -2.23 32.57 -3.50
CA VAL A 22 -1.89 31.62 -2.45
C VAL A 22 -3.14 30.90 -1.93
N ALA A 23 -4.20 31.64 -1.65
CA ALA A 23 -5.47 31.04 -1.21
C ALA A 23 -6.05 30.09 -2.27
N GLY A 24 -5.99 30.46 -3.56
CA GLY A 24 -6.42 29.61 -4.68
C GLY A 24 -5.62 28.30 -4.77
N VAL A 25 -4.29 28.38 -4.63
CA VAL A 25 -3.41 27.20 -4.62
C VAL A 25 -3.72 26.28 -3.42
N LEU A 26 -3.93 26.87 -2.23
CA LEU A 26 -4.29 26.09 -1.05
C LEU A 26 -5.64 25.41 -1.20
N LEU A 27 -6.65 26.13 -1.70
CA LEU A 27 -7.98 25.55 -1.96
C LEU A 27 -7.93 24.43 -3.00
N PHE A 28 -7.14 24.59 -4.07
CA PHE A 28 -6.94 23.55 -5.08
C PHE A 28 -6.23 22.34 -4.46
N TYR A 29 -5.16 22.55 -3.70
CA TYR A 29 -4.42 21.47 -3.05
C TYR A 29 -5.30 20.72 -2.05
N TYR A 30 -5.95 21.39 -1.11
CA TYR A 30 -6.79 20.77 -0.10
C TYR A 30 -8.13 20.27 -0.63
N GLY A 31 -8.73 20.95 -1.59
CA GLY A 31 -10.05 20.60 -2.13
C GLY A 31 -10.01 19.48 -3.16
N TYR A 32 -8.98 19.41 -3.95
CA TYR A 32 -8.88 18.51 -5.09
C TYR A 32 -7.77 17.48 -4.95
N TYR A 33 -6.50 17.92 -4.83
CA TYR A 33 -5.35 17.03 -4.94
C TYR A 33 -5.30 15.95 -3.85
N ILE A 34 -5.52 16.30 -2.57
CA ILE A 34 -5.49 15.34 -1.47
C ILE A 34 -6.65 14.34 -1.48
N ARG A 35 -7.67 14.60 -2.30
CA ARG A 35 -8.84 13.74 -2.50
C ARG A 35 -8.75 12.87 -3.75
N THR A 36 -7.57 12.70 -4.32
CA THR A 36 -7.35 11.79 -5.45
C THR A 36 -6.93 10.40 -4.95
N PRO A 37 -7.30 9.31 -5.67
CA PRO A 37 -6.85 7.97 -5.35
C PRO A 37 -5.31 7.85 -5.37
N LYS A 38 -4.68 8.49 -6.36
CA LYS A 38 -3.22 8.55 -6.49
C LYS A 38 -2.55 9.13 -5.24
N TYR A 39 -3.09 10.25 -4.72
CA TYR A 39 -2.55 10.85 -3.51
C TYR A 39 -2.66 9.91 -2.31
N ALA A 40 -3.77 9.17 -2.17
CA ALA A 40 -3.95 8.23 -1.07
C ALA A 40 -2.86 7.14 -1.04
N VAL A 41 -2.48 6.62 -2.22
CA VAL A 41 -1.40 5.63 -2.34
C VAL A 41 -0.04 6.26 -2.03
N MET A 42 0.24 7.46 -2.54
CA MET A 42 1.48 8.19 -2.22
C MET A 42 1.59 8.49 -0.73
N ASP A 43 0.51 8.99 -0.12
CA ASP A 43 0.45 9.31 1.31
C ASP A 43 0.65 8.06 2.19
N ALA A 44 0.10 6.89 1.77
CA ALA A 44 0.36 5.62 2.44
C ALA A 44 1.83 5.19 2.31
N ALA A 45 2.42 5.31 1.13
CA ALA A 45 3.82 4.96 0.92
C ALA A 45 4.78 5.86 1.73
N ASP A 46 4.49 7.17 1.78
CA ASP A 46 5.27 8.11 2.57
C ASP A 46 5.10 7.85 4.07
N ALA A 47 3.88 7.57 4.53
CA ALA A 47 3.62 7.21 5.92
C ALA A 47 4.37 5.94 6.35
N ALA A 48 4.47 4.94 5.46
CA ALA A 48 5.25 3.74 5.71
C ALA A 48 6.76 4.05 5.80
N ARG A 49 7.30 4.91 4.93
CA ARG A 49 8.71 5.36 4.97
C ARG A 49 9.04 6.16 6.23
N GLU A 50 8.09 6.98 6.68
CA GLU A 50 8.21 7.81 7.88
C GLU A 50 7.96 7.02 9.17
N HIS A 51 7.61 5.73 9.08
CA HIS A 51 7.22 4.87 10.20
C HIS A 51 6.04 5.43 11.01
N ASN A 52 5.11 6.09 10.32
CA ASN A 52 3.93 6.70 10.92
C ASN A 52 2.70 5.80 10.73
N LEU A 53 2.53 4.84 11.63
CA LEU A 53 1.41 3.89 11.58
C LEU A 53 0.05 4.58 11.55
N THR A 54 -0.15 5.61 12.37
CA THR A 54 -1.43 6.34 12.43
C THR A 54 -1.80 6.98 11.09
N ARG A 55 -0.82 7.56 10.39
CA ARG A 55 -1.03 8.15 9.05
C ARG A 55 -1.26 7.05 8.02
N PHE A 56 -0.55 5.93 8.12
CA PHE A 56 -0.70 4.77 7.25
C PHE A 56 -2.11 4.17 7.35
N GLU A 57 -2.61 3.91 8.57
CA GLU A 57 -3.95 3.34 8.80
C GLU A 57 -5.11 4.24 8.37
N ARG A 58 -4.89 5.56 8.24
CA ARG A 58 -5.88 6.46 7.63
C ARG A 58 -6.08 6.16 6.14
N ARG A 59 -5.04 5.67 5.47
CA ARG A 59 -5.03 5.38 4.03
C ARG A 59 -5.18 3.92 3.69
N VAL A 60 -4.85 3.02 4.62
CA VAL A 60 -4.87 1.57 4.41
C VAL A 60 -5.74 0.92 5.46
N ASP A 61 -6.71 0.15 5.01
CA ASP A 61 -7.51 -0.72 5.88
C ASP A 61 -6.77 -2.05 6.00
N ILE A 62 -5.83 -2.12 6.95
CA ILE A 62 -4.93 -3.27 7.11
C ILE A 62 -5.72 -4.56 7.30
N ASP A 63 -6.76 -4.55 8.13
CA ASP A 63 -7.50 -5.76 8.47
C ASP A 63 -8.27 -6.30 7.25
N THR A 64 -8.93 -5.44 6.49
CA THR A 64 -9.60 -5.83 5.25
C THR A 64 -8.59 -6.29 4.19
N LEU A 65 -7.49 -5.54 4.02
CA LEU A 65 -6.44 -5.86 3.06
C LEU A 65 -5.82 -7.23 3.31
N VAL A 66 -5.51 -7.54 4.57
CA VAL A 66 -4.92 -8.83 4.97
C VAL A 66 -5.94 -9.95 4.85
N GLN A 67 -7.19 -9.71 5.24
CA GLN A 67 -8.25 -10.70 5.13
C GLN A 67 -8.50 -11.11 3.68
N ASP A 68 -8.71 -10.15 2.79
CA ASP A 68 -8.97 -10.39 1.37
C ASP A 68 -7.76 -11.02 0.68
N GLY A 69 -6.55 -10.51 0.97
CA GLY A 69 -5.32 -11.06 0.42
C GLY A 69 -5.07 -12.50 0.85
N PHE A 70 -5.34 -12.82 2.12
CA PHE A 70 -5.28 -14.19 2.62
C PHE A 70 -6.27 -15.09 1.85
N ASP A 71 -7.53 -14.67 1.74
CA ASP A 71 -8.56 -15.45 1.07
C ASP A 71 -8.24 -15.69 -0.41
N ASP A 72 -7.67 -14.72 -1.11
CA ASP A 72 -7.26 -14.83 -2.52
C ASP A 72 -6.09 -15.82 -2.69
N VAL A 73 -5.04 -15.69 -1.90
CA VAL A 73 -3.88 -16.59 -1.94
C VAL A 73 -4.27 -18.03 -1.59
N PHE A 74 -5.14 -18.22 -0.60
CA PHE A 74 -5.55 -19.58 -0.20
C PHE A 74 -6.56 -20.21 -1.14
N ARG A 75 -7.41 -19.45 -1.79
CA ARG A 75 -8.31 -19.97 -2.82
C ARG A 75 -7.52 -20.59 -3.98
N ASP A 76 -6.48 -19.88 -4.42
CA ASP A 76 -5.60 -20.37 -5.48
C ASP A 76 -4.78 -21.58 -5.03
N SER A 77 -4.28 -21.57 -3.79
CA SER A 77 -3.53 -22.69 -3.23
C SER A 77 -4.40 -23.96 -3.07
N ALA A 78 -5.67 -23.84 -2.70
CA ALA A 78 -6.60 -24.97 -2.63
C ALA A 78 -6.81 -25.63 -3.99
N ASN A 79 -6.84 -24.85 -5.07
CA ASN A 79 -6.92 -25.33 -6.45
C ASN A 79 -5.60 -26.00 -6.91
N ALA A 80 -4.47 -25.63 -6.33
CA ALA A 80 -3.14 -26.16 -6.66
C ALA A 80 -2.78 -27.49 -5.95
N GLY A 81 -3.73 -28.10 -5.21
CA GLY A 81 -3.53 -29.42 -4.60
C GLY A 81 -2.65 -29.43 -3.34
N THR A 82 -2.75 -28.39 -2.52
CA THR A 82 -2.05 -28.33 -1.23
C THR A 82 -2.48 -29.46 -0.29
N SER A 83 -1.51 -30.08 0.40
CA SER A 83 -1.72 -31.23 1.28
C SER A 83 -2.42 -30.94 2.62
N MET A 84 -2.74 -29.67 2.89
CA MET A 84 -3.41 -29.29 4.15
C MET A 84 -4.93 -29.39 4.01
N PRO A 85 -5.62 -30.08 4.94
CA PRO A 85 -7.09 -30.18 4.92
C PRO A 85 -7.72 -28.79 4.99
N ALA A 86 -8.66 -28.49 4.10
CA ALA A 86 -9.36 -27.21 4.05
C ALA A 86 -9.98 -26.84 5.41
N ALA A 87 -10.50 -27.81 6.15
CA ALA A 87 -11.06 -27.59 7.48
C ALA A 87 -10.05 -27.04 8.49
N LEU A 88 -8.79 -27.49 8.46
CA LEU A 88 -7.74 -26.97 9.32
C LEU A 88 -7.36 -25.54 8.94
N MET A 89 -7.33 -25.26 7.65
CA MET A 89 -7.05 -23.90 7.12
C MET A 89 -8.12 -22.91 7.60
N TYR A 90 -9.38 -23.27 7.48
CA TYR A 90 -10.50 -22.43 7.96
C TYR A 90 -10.45 -22.21 9.47
N ALA A 91 -10.10 -23.24 10.25
CA ALA A 91 -9.98 -23.12 11.70
C ALA A 91 -8.83 -22.18 12.14
N MET A 92 -7.73 -22.17 11.39
CA MET A 92 -6.56 -21.33 11.69
C MET A 92 -6.63 -19.92 11.05
N ARG A 93 -7.57 -19.68 10.14
CA ARG A 93 -7.73 -18.40 9.41
C ARG A 93 -7.68 -17.17 10.33
N PRO A 94 -8.44 -17.07 11.44
CA PRO A 94 -8.41 -15.88 12.27
C PRO A 94 -7.05 -15.65 12.94
N ILE A 95 -6.34 -16.71 13.27
CA ILE A 95 -4.99 -16.63 13.87
C ILE A 95 -4.00 -16.06 12.84
N PHE A 96 -4.05 -16.54 11.58
CA PHE A 96 -3.19 -16.04 10.51
C PHE A 96 -3.48 -14.60 10.18
N ILE A 97 -4.74 -14.21 10.04
CA ILE A 97 -5.14 -12.84 9.75
C ILE A 97 -4.65 -11.90 10.85
N GLN A 98 -4.84 -12.26 12.12
CA GLN A 98 -4.37 -11.48 13.25
C GLN A 98 -2.84 -11.35 13.27
N ALA A 99 -2.12 -12.45 13.05
CA ALA A 99 -0.66 -12.45 13.00
C ALA A 99 -0.12 -11.58 11.86
N LEU A 100 -0.69 -11.68 10.66
CA LEU A 100 -0.30 -10.87 9.50
C LEU A 100 -0.62 -9.39 9.68
N SER A 101 -1.82 -9.06 10.21
CA SER A 101 -2.19 -7.67 10.50
C SER A 101 -1.24 -7.06 11.54
N HIS A 102 -0.89 -7.81 12.58
CA HIS A 102 0.06 -7.37 13.58
C HIS A 102 1.48 -7.21 13.00
N ALA A 103 1.93 -8.16 12.19
CA ALA A 103 3.23 -8.09 11.52
C ALA A 103 3.32 -6.86 10.61
N LEU A 104 2.28 -6.56 9.81
CA LEU A 104 2.21 -5.38 8.96
C LEU A 104 2.28 -4.08 9.77
N ARG A 105 1.51 -3.98 10.87
CA ARG A 105 1.58 -2.82 11.77
C ARG A 105 2.96 -2.64 12.36
N SER A 106 3.52 -3.72 12.91
CA SER A 106 4.87 -3.69 13.48
C SER A 106 5.92 -3.30 12.45
N GLN A 107 5.77 -3.76 11.21
CA GLN A 107 6.67 -3.43 10.11
C GLN A 107 6.64 -1.94 9.76
N VAL A 108 5.45 -1.34 9.70
CA VAL A 108 5.32 0.10 9.46
C VAL A 108 5.89 0.91 10.64
N GLU A 109 5.72 0.45 11.87
CA GLU A 109 6.13 1.17 13.07
C GLU A 109 7.64 1.09 13.36
N GLN A 110 8.28 -0.05 13.01
CA GLN A 110 9.68 -0.31 13.38
C GLN A 110 10.67 0.23 12.33
N LYS A 111 11.51 1.16 12.77
CA LYS A 111 12.52 1.83 11.94
C LYS A 111 13.68 0.94 11.45
N ASN A 112 13.86 -0.24 12.04
CA ASN A 112 14.97 -1.16 11.75
C ASN A 112 14.50 -2.50 11.16
N SER A 113 13.29 -2.55 10.64
CA SER A 113 12.73 -3.80 10.13
C SER A 113 13.32 -4.15 8.78
N ALA A 114 13.77 -5.39 8.66
CA ALA A 114 13.98 -6.05 7.38
C ALA A 114 12.68 -6.10 6.56
N PRO A 115 12.71 -6.43 5.28
CA PRO A 115 11.68 -6.12 4.30
C PRO A 115 10.27 -6.60 4.65
N ILE A 116 9.32 -5.86 4.07
CA ILE A 116 7.86 -5.81 4.34
C ILE A 116 7.09 -7.16 4.36
N ILE A 117 7.67 -8.28 4.02
CA ILE A 117 7.01 -9.59 4.06
C ILE A 117 7.96 -10.66 4.60
N SER A 118 8.26 -10.55 5.89
CA SER A 118 8.73 -11.69 6.65
C SER A 118 7.52 -12.33 7.29
N ILE A 119 6.99 -13.38 6.68
CA ILE A 119 5.97 -14.21 7.33
C ILE A 119 6.70 -15.08 8.35
N PRO A 120 6.54 -14.83 9.67
CA PRO A 120 7.39 -15.47 10.69
C PRO A 120 7.25 -16.99 10.78
N LEU A 121 6.32 -17.58 10.03
CA LEU A 121 5.96 -19.00 10.14
C LEU A 121 6.77 -19.93 9.21
N VAL A 122 7.54 -19.40 8.26
CA VAL A 122 8.01 -20.23 7.12
C VAL A 122 9.48 -20.12 6.77
N THR A 123 10.25 -19.18 7.28
CA THR A 123 11.64 -19.02 6.86
C THR A 123 12.63 -18.99 8.01
N ASN A 124 13.70 -19.77 7.87
CA ASN A 124 15.00 -19.51 8.50
C ASN A 124 15.60 -18.26 7.84
N GLU A 125 15.09 -17.08 8.21
CA GLU A 125 15.26 -15.80 7.53
C GLU A 125 16.61 -15.11 7.79
N LYS A 126 17.62 -15.84 8.23
CA LYS A 126 18.96 -15.28 8.46
C LYS A 126 19.71 -14.90 7.20
N ASP A 127 19.29 -15.39 6.02
CA ASP A 127 20.05 -15.28 4.79
C ASP A 127 19.33 -14.58 3.62
N ALA A 128 18.11 -14.05 3.83
CA ALA A 128 17.42 -13.28 2.78
C ALA A 128 18.01 -11.86 2.72
N PRO A 129 18.55 -11.41 1.58
CA PRO A 129 19.04 -10.05 1.43
C PRO A 129 17.88 -9.06 1.58
N PRO A 130 18.13 -7.86 2.15
CA PRO A 130 17.10 -6.83 2.23
C PRO A 130 16.63 -6.49 0.82
N SER A 131 15.37 -6.79 0.52
CA SER A 131 14.77 -6.43 -0.77
C SER A 131 14.46 -4.94 -0.76
N ASN A 132 15.26 -4.17 -1.49
CA ASN A 132 14.99 -2.76 -1.70
C ASN A 132 13.97 -2.62 -2.83
N TYR A 133 12.74 -2.29 -2.50
CA TYR A 133 11.70 -1.97 -3.47
C TYR A 133 11.54 -0.46 -3.60
N GLU A 134 11.40 -0.01 -4.84
CA GLU A 134 11.12 1.38 -5.18
C GLU A 134 9.78 1.47 -5.92
N VAL A 135 8.95 2.43 -5.53
CA VAL A 135 7.74 2.77 -6.29
C VAL A 135 8.16 3.59 -7.50
N THR A 136 8.04 3.03 -8.70
CA THR A 136 8.46 3.69 -9.94
C THR A 136 7.32 4.42 -10.63
N ASP A 137 6.08 3.92 -10.47
CA ASP A 137 4.93 4.50 -11.15
C ASP A 137 3.64 4.23 -10.37
N ILE A 138 2.71 5.20 -10.40
CA ILE A 138 1.38 5.11 -9.82
C ILE A 138 0.38 5.64 -10.84
N GLN A 139 -0.44 4.75 -11.38
CA GLN A 139 -1.48 5.05 -12.38
C GLN A 139 -2.86 4.76 -11.82
N THR A 140 -3.78 5.70 -11.94
CA THR A 140 -5.20 5.42 -11.71
C THR A 140 -5.77 4.82 -12.98
N LEU A 141 -6.24 3.56 -12.92
CA LEU A 141 -6.81 2.84 -14.05
C LEU A 141 -8.27 3.21 -14.23
N THR A 142 -9.04 3.14 -13.13
CA THR A 142 -10.44 3.54 -13.08
C THR A 142 -10.68 4.39 -11.84
N SER A 143 -11.64 5.31 -11.92
CA SER A 143 -12.08 6.11 -10.78
C SER A 143 -13.55 6.43 -10.95
N GLU A 144 -14.36 5.83 -10.12
CA GLU A 144 -15.79 6.09 -9.97
C GLU A 144 -16.04 6.95 -8.74
N ASP A 145 -17.29 7.23 -8.42
CA ASP A 145 -17.61 8.11 -7.27
C ASP A 145 -17.18 7.53 -5.92
N THR A 146 -17.24 6.20 -5.78
CA THR A 146 -16.97 5.49 -4.51
C THR A 146 -15.75 4.58 -4.57
N ASP A 147 -15.38 4.11 -5.75
CA ASP A 147 -14.34 3.11 -5.97
C ASP A 147 -13.32 3.58 -6.99
N ALA A 148 -12.07 3.19 -6.80
CA ALA A 148 -11.00 3.45 -7.76
C ALA A 148 -10.02 2.29 -7.80
N GLU A 149 -9.53 1.97 -8.99
CA GLU A 149 -8.45 1.03 -9.19
C GLU A 149 -7.15 1.78 -9.51
N VAL A 150 -6.09 1.45 -8.76
CA VAL A 150 -4.77 2.07 -8.91
C VAL A 150 -3.73 0.99 -9.13
N LEU A 151 -2.99 1.10 -10.22
CA LEU A 151 -1.81 0.29 -10.51
C LEU A 151 -0.58 0.97 -9.92
N VAL A 152 0.11 0.25 -9.05
CA VAL A 152 1.42 0.65 -8.51
C VAL A 152 2.47 -0.30 -9.05
N ARG A 153 3.53 0.24 -9.66
CA ARG A 153 4.66 -0.56 -10.11
C ARG A 153 5.80 -0.45 -9.09
N LEU A 154 6.12 -1.58 -8.47
CA LEU A 154 7.30 -1.71 -7.63
C LEU A 154 8.45 -2.24 -8.46
N ARG A 155 9.62 -1.61 -8.34
CA ARG A 155 10.88 -2.09 -8.91
C ARG A 155 11.73 -2.69 -7.79
N GLU A 156 12.15 -3.93 -7.96
CA GLU A 156 13.17 -4.55 -7.10
C GLU A 156 14.55 -4.09 -7.59
N ILE A 157 15.23 -3.24 -6.81
CA ILE A 157 16.48 -2.58 -7.22
C ILE A 157 17.59 -3.60 -7.53
N ASN A 158 17.67 -4.68 -6.74
CA ASN A 158 18.75 -5.67 -6.88
C ASN A 158 18.59 -6.61 -8.09
N ARG A 159 17.38 -6.73 -8.66
CA ARG A 159 17.09 -7.70 -9.73
C ARG A 159 16.46 -7.07 -10.98
N ASP A 160 16.29 -5.76 -11.00
CA ASP A 160 15.64 -5.00 -12.09
C ASP A 160 14.30 -5.63 -12.53
N ARG A 161 13.54 -6.14 -11.56
CA ARG A 161 12.24 -6.77 -11.77
C ARG A 161 11.12 -5.83 -11.34
N TYR A 162 10.02 -5.83 -12.10
CA TYR A 162 8.84 -5.05 -11.78
C TYR A 162 7.73 -5.96 -11.25
N ILE A 163 7.11 -5.54 -10.15
CA ILE A 163 5.96 -6.20 -9.54
C ILE A 163 4.78 -5.23 -9.61
N PRO A 164 3.74 -5.53 -10.42
CA PRO A 164 2.54 -4.73 -10.45
C PRO A 164 1.66 -5.03 -9.22
N LEU A 165 1.19 -3.99 -8.55
CA LEU A 165 0.19 -4.10 -7.49
C LEU A 165 -1.10 -3.44 -7.99
N HIS A 166 -2.17 -4.20 -8.09
CA HIS A 166 -3.51 -3.71 -8.40
C HIS A 166 -4.27 -3.45 -7.11
N LEU A 167 -4.41 -2.17 -6.76
CA LEU A 167 -5.02 -1.73 -5.53
C LEU A 167 -6.46 -1.26 -5.77
N LEU A 168 -7.41 -1.83 -5.03
CA LEU A 168 -8.77 -1.31 -4.95
C LEU A 168 -8.85 -0.31 -3.79
N LEU A 169 -9.26 0.90 -4.11
CA LEU A 169 -9.49 1.96 -3.15
C LEU A 169 -10.98 2.25 -3.07
N VAL A 170 -11.44 2.54 -1.86
CA VAL A 170 -12.83 2.93 -1.59
C VAL A 170 -12.82 4.28 -0.88
N LYS A 171 -13.74 5.15 -1.28
CA LYS A 171 -13.91 6.45 -0.64
C LYS A 171 -14.65 6.27 0.69
N ASP A 172 -14.09 6.80 1.76
CA ASP A 172 -14.74 6.79 3.07
C ASP A 172 -15.84 7.86 3.18
N SER A 173 -16.56 7.87 4.31
CA SER A 173 -17.62 8.83 4.58
C SER A 173 -17.16 10.29 4.65
N THR A 174 -15.86 10.53 4.78
CA THR A 174 -15.24 11.87 4.79
C THR A 174 -14.79 12.32 3.40
N GLY A 175 -14.93 11.45 2.40
CA GLY A 175 -14.56 11.68 1.01
C GLY A 175 -13.07 11.47 0.72
N PHE A 176 -12.35 10.78 1.63
CA PHE A 176 -10.96 10.38 1.40
C PHE A 176 -10.87 8.94 0.93
N TRP A 177 -9.89 8.66 0.08
CA TRP A 177 -9.62 7.34 -0.44
C TRP A 177 -8.82 6.50 0.55
N ARG A 178 -9.25 5.23 0.70
CA ARG A 178 -8.57 4.21 1.49
C ARG A 178 -8.34 2.96 0.67
N ILE A 179 -7.15 2.39 0.76
CA ILE A 179 -6.78 1.11 0.15
C ILE A 179 -7.50 0.01 0.95
N LYS A 180 -8.32 -0.77 0.25
CA LYS A 180 -9.11 -1.85 0.84
C LYS A 180 -8.61 -3.23 0.44
N ARG A 181 -8.15 -3.39 -0.80
CA ARG A 181 -7.82 -4.70 -1.35
C ARG A 181 -6.63 -4.61 -2.30
N LEU A 182 -5.82 -5.67 -2.29
CA LEU A 182 -4.85 -5.99 -3.33
C LEU A 182 -5.49 -7.04 -4.25
N GLN A 183 -5.92 -6.65 -5.45
CA GLN A 183 -6.70 -7.50 -6.35
C GLN A 183 -5.89 -8.66 -6.91
N ASN A 184 -4.58 -8.50 -7.04
CA ASN A 184 -3.67 -9.53 -7.53
C ASN A 184 -2.77 -10.12 -6.44
N ALA A 185 -3.31 -10.32 -5.23
CA ALA A 185 -2.55 -10.80 -4.06
C ALA A 185 -1.87 -12.17 -4.33
N ALA A 186 -2.54 -13.09 -5.01
CA ALA A 186 -1.98 -14.40 -5.36
C ALA A 186 -0.77 -14.27 -6.31
N GLU A 187 -0.84 -13.42 -7.33
CA GLU A 187 0.28 -13.18 -8.26
C GLU A 187 1.48 -12.55 -7.55
N VAL A 188 1.22 -11.57 -6.68
CA VAL A 188 2.27 -10.92 -5.88
C VAL A 188 2.91 -11.91 -4.93
N TYR A 189 2.11 -12.78 -4.30
CA TYR A 189 2.61 -13.84 -3.44
C TYR A 189 3.48 -14.84 -4.21
N ASP A 190 3.05 -15.30 -5.38
CA ASP A 190 3.82 -16.21 -6.23
C ASP A 190 5.12 -15.58 -6.73
N ALA A 191 5.08 -14.31 -7.09
CA ALA A 191 6.28 -13.54 -7.42
C ALA A 191 7.28 -13.50 -6.25
N TYR A 192 6.78 -13.24 -5.05
CA TYR A 192 7.59 -13.23 -3.83
C TYR A 192 8.16 -14.61 -3.52
N ARG A 193 7.36 -15.68 -3.60
CA ARG A 193 7.79 -17.06 -3.39
C ARG A 193 8.93 -17.48 -4.32
N GLN A 194 8.86 -17.08 -5.59
CA GLN A 194 9.94 -17.35 -6.56
C GLN A 194 11.24 -16.61 -6.22
N ILE A 195 11.13 -15.45 -5.56
CA ILE A 195 12.29 -14.62 -5.18
C ILE A 195 12.95 -15.16 -3.92
N SER A 196 12.17 -15.51 -2.92
CA SER A 196 12.64 -15.89 -1.58
C SER A 196 13.01 -17.38 -1.47
N GLY A 197 12.60 -18.19 -2.43
CA GLY A 197 12.68 -19.66 -2.31
C GLY A 197 11.79 -20.21 -1.18
N ALA A 198 10.98 -19.35 -0.56
CA ALA A 198 10.13 -19.70 0.56
C ALA A 198 8.91 -20.48 0.07
N THR A 199 8.65 -21.62 0.68
CA THR A 199 7.42 -22.38 0.50
C THR A 199 6.60 -22.22 1.77
N LEU A 200 5.44 -21.57 1.70
CA LEU A 200 4.53 -21.42 2.85
C LEU A 200 3.98 -22.75 3.36
N LEU A 201 4.09 -23.78 2.56
CA LEU A 201 3.61 -25.13 2.89
C LEU A 201 4.75 -26.13 2.73
N PRO A 202 4.96 -27.03 3.69
CA PRO A 202 5.90 -28.12 3.51
C PRO A 202 5.49 -28.94 2.27
N ALA A 203 6.46 -29.24 1.42
CA ALA A 203 6.23 -30.14 0.29
C ALA A 203 5.61 -31.45 0.81
N ALA A 204 4.54 -31.90 0.15
CA ALA A 204 3.94 -33.19 0.48
C ALA A 204 5.05 -34.26 0.44
N PRO A 205 5.11 -35.18 1.43
CA PRO A 205 6.06 -36.27 1.36
C PRO A 205 5.83 -37.04 0.04
N ALA A 206 6.93 -37.29 -0.67
CA ALA A 206 6.86 -38.06 -1.90
C ALA A 206 6.18 -39.41 -1.62
N PRO A 207 5.29 -39.90 -2.48
CA PRO A 207 4.66 -41.18 -2.28
C PRO A 207 5.75 -42.24 -2.23
N GLU A 208 5.89 -42.92 -1.10
CA GLU A 208 6.76 -44.08 -0.98
C GLU A 208 6.32 -45.15 -2.00
N LYS A 209 7.26 -45.62 -2.82
CA LYS A 209 7.04 -46.66 -3.80
C LYS A 209 7.13 -48.01 -3.14
#